data_ca878a23e0dc4923f0be1ed7ada831d8
#
_entry.id   ca878a23e0dc4923f0be1ed7ada831d8
#
_cell.length_a   1.000
_cell.length_b   1.000
_cell.length_c   1.000
_cell.angle_alpha   90.00
_cell.angle_beta   90.00
_cell.angle_gamma   90.00
#
_symmetry.space_group_name_H-M   'P 1'
#
loop_
_entity.id
_entity.type
_entity.pdbx_description
1 polymer ?
#
loop_
_entity_poly.entity_id
_entity_poly.type
_entity_poly.pdbx_seq_one_letter_code
_entity_poly.pdbx_strand_id
1 'polypeptide(L)'
;MLGLFYPYGIVLQAIALTHFVRRRPDGFWIWVIIMGGGVGALVYILVEVIPDVVLLRGAMQVFPRRKRIRYLEAAVLDNPSVGNYEELGDLYLDDGQFAKARACFDRVISPRTDTADPFYRRGLAAMALGDHAAAVADLEQAVRIDPRYDYQRAAGLLAHELGQVGRTEEALAQFAAVTETSTLSETQYNYASLLAANGRTAEAREWAHRILAKKPTMPAYVRRQERPWFRKAKALIKKLG
;
A
#
# COMPACT_ATOMS: atom_id res chain seq x y z
N MET A 1 30.81 35.37 11.88
CA MET A 1 30.51 34.07 11.30
C MET A 1 29.01 33.75 11.14
N LEU A 2 28.08 34.48 11.76
CA LEU A 2 26.61 34.24 11.66
C LEU A 2 25.97 34.71 10.34
N GLY A 3 26.58 35.62 9.59
CA GLY A 3 25.98 36.17 8.36
C GLY A 3 25.99 35.24 7.14
N LEU A 4 26.87 34.21 7.12
CA LEU A 4 26.94 33.25 6.01
C LEU A 4 25.79 32.20 6.02
N PHE A 5 25.16 31.98 7.18
CA PHE A 5 24.06 31.01 7.35
C PHE A 5 22.69 31.59 7.03
N TYR A 6 22.54 32.90 6.91
CA TYR A 6 21.25 33.56 6.77
C TYR A 6 20.48 33.20 5.48
N PRO A 7 21.08 33.24 4.28
CA PRO A 7 20.36 32.87 3.07
C PRO A 7 20.03 31.38 2.99
N TYR A 8 20.93 30.50 3.48
CA TYR A 8 20.71 29.07 3.49
C TYR A 8 19.62 28.63 4.48
N GLY A 9 19.54 29.32 5.64
CA GLY A 9 18.48 29.07 6.63
C GLY A 9 17.09 29.35 6.09
N ILE A 10 16.92 30.40 5.31
CA ILE A 10 15.62 30.74 4.67
C ILE A 10 15.24 29.70 3.63
N VAL A 11 16.19 29.23 2.82
CA VAL A 11 15.96 28.17 1.83
C VAL A 11 15.53 26.87 2.51
N LEU A 12 16.23 26.48 3.60
CA LEU A 12 15.87 25.30 4.38
C LEU A 12 14.46 25.41 4.98
N GLN A 13 14.10 26.59 5.52
CA GLN A 13 12.75 26.84 6.03
C GLN A 13 11.70 26.77 4.94
N ALA A 14 11.94 27.33 3.76
CA ALA A 14 11.00 27.26 2.64
C ALA A 14 10.77 25.79 2.18
N ILE A 15 11.82 24.99 2.11
CA ILE A 15 11.74 23.56 1.80
C ILE A 15 10.92 22.82 2.88
N ALA A 16 11.26 23.08 4.16
CA ALA A 16 10.58 22.44 5.30
C ALA A 16 9.08 22.79 5.33
N LEU A 17 8.72 24.07 5.14
CA LEU A 17 7.33 24.52 5.11
C LEU A 17 6.57 23.96 3.91
N THR A 18 7.18 23.94 2.73
CA THR A 18 6.55 23.34 1.54
C THR A 18 6.24 21.86 1.76
N HIS A 19 7.19 21.13 2.34
CA HIS A 19 6.98 19.72 2.68
C HIS A 19 5.91 19.55 3.77
N PHE A 20 5.93 20.39 4.80
CA PHE A 20 4.95 20.39 5.87
C PHE A 20 3.51 20.59 5.35
N VAL A 21 3.29 21.58 4.48
CA VAL A 21 1.95 21.86 3.90
C VAL A 21 1.47 20.69 3.02
N ARG A 22 2.35 20.11 2.23
CA ARG A 22 2.00 18.97 1.34
C ARG A 22 1.72 17.69 2.11
N ARG A 23 2.52 17.38 3.12
CA ARG A 23 2.47 16.09 3.83
C ARG A 23 1.63 16.12 5.09
N ARG A 24 1.37 17.31 5.64
CA ARG A 24 0.62 17.54 6.89
C ARG A 24 1.06 16.56 8.01
N PRO A 25 2.33 16.57 8.43
CA PRO A 25 2.80 15.82 9.59
C PRO A 25 2.14 16.34 10.87
N ASP A 26 2.56 15.85 12.04
CA ASP A 26 2.03 16.34 13.31
C ASP A 26 2.23 17.85 13.45
N GLY A 27 1.18 18.58 13.90
CA GLY A 27 1.17 20.06 13.94
C GLY A 27 2.26 20.70 14.79
N PHE A 28 2.87 19.93 15.72
CA PHE A 28 4.04 20.33 16.50
C PHE A 28 5.21 20.80 15.61
N TRP A 29 5.43 20.21 14.46
CA TRP A 29 6.56 20.50 13.58
C TRP A 29 6.54 21.93 13.01
N ILE A 30 5.37 22.56 12.88
CA ILE A 30 5.30 23.95 12.40
C ILE A 30 6.00 24.89 13.37
N TRP A 31 5.83 24.65 14.69
CA TRP A 31 6.48 25.44 15.73
C TRP A 31 8.00 25.25 15.75
N VAL A 32 8.47 24.00 15.53
CA VAL A 32 9.91 23.71 15.42
C VAL A 32 10.54 24.43 14.22
N ILE A 33 9.85 24.47 13.07
CA ILE A 33 10.36 25.13 11.86
C ILE A 33 10.36 26.67 12.05
N ILE A 34 9.31 27.25 12.62
CA ILE A 34 9.16 28.70 12.75
C ILE A 34 10.07 29.23 13.87
N MET A 35 9.96 28.68 15.09
CA MET A 35 10.73 29.15 16.25
C MET A 35 12.19 28.74 16.22
N GLY A 36 12.50 27.55 15.68
CA GLY A 36 13.87 27.06 15.54
C GLY A 36 14.62 27.63 14.35
N GLY A 37 13.98 28.42 13.49
CA GLY A 37 14.62 29.04 12.33
C GLY A 37 15.28 28.01 11.40
N GLY A 38 16.46 28.32 10.88
CA GLY A 38 17.23 27.43 10.00
C GLY A 38 17.63 26.09 10.67
N VAL A 39 17.90 26.13 11.99
CA VAL A 39 18.24 24.91 12.75
C VAL A 39 16.99 24.02 12.91
N GLY A 40 15.84 24.60 13.26
CA GLY A 40 14.59 23.86 13.36
C GLY A 40 14.16 23.27 12.02
N ALA A 41 14.35 24.00 10.92
CA ALA A 41 14.11 23.50 9.57
C ALA A 41 15.05 22.34 9.23
N LEU A 42 16.34 22.40 9.61
CA LEU A 42 17.29 21.32 9.41
C LEU A 42 16.88 20.06 10.19
N VAL A 43 16.54 20.20 11.46
CA VAL A 43 16.04 19.07 12.28
C VAL A 43 14.79 18.45 11.65
N TYR A 44 13.84 19.27 11.21
CA TYR A 44 12.64 18.79 10.49
C TYR A 44 13.00 18.01 9.23
N ILE A 45 13.93 18.55 8.43
CA ILE A 45 14.40 17.89 7.19
C ILE A 45 15.03 16.53 7.49
N LEU A 46 15.90 16.46 8.50
CA LEU A 46 16.57 15.21 8.89
C LEU A 46 15.57 14.16 9.40
N VAL A 47 14.54 14.56 10.15
CA VAL A 47 13.63 13.63 10.81
C VAL A 47 12.42 13.29 9.93
N GLU A 48 11.90 14.22 9.15
CA GLU A 48 10.66 14.02 8.37
C GLU A 48 10.90 13.96 6.85
N VAL A 49 11.80 14.81 6.29
CA VAL A 49 11.98 14.87 4.83
C VAL A 49 12.90 13.77 4.35
N ILE A 50 14.05 13.54 4.98
CA ILE A 50 15.00 12.51 4.52
C ILE A 50 14.41 11.11 4.52
N PRO A 51 13.70 10.65 5.55
CA PRO A 51 13.02 9.36 5.50
C PRO A 51 11.90 9.29 4.45
N ASP A 52 11.21 10.41 4.18
CA ASP A 52 10.21 10.48 3.10
C ASP A 52 10.89 10.44 1.71
N VAL A 53 12.08 11.04 1.55
CA VAL A 53 12.91 10.94 0.32
C VAL A 53 13.46 9.53 0.14
N VAL A 54 13.81 8.82 1.21
CA VAL A 54 14.18 7.39 1.15
C VAL A 54 13.01 6.53 0.66
N LEU A 55 11.76 6.89 1.03
CA LEU A 55 10.55 6.28 0.45
C LEU A 55 10.34 6.69 -1.03
N LEU A 56 10.81 7.88 -1.44
CA LEU A 56 10.86 8.32 -2.85
C LEU A 56 11.97 7.63 -3.66
N ARG A 57 12.90 6.90 -3.04
CA ARG A 57 13.85 6.03 -3.77
C ARG A 57 13.16 5.03 -4.67
N GLY A 58 11.93 4.60 -4.32
CA GLY A 58 11.07 3.84 -5.24
C GLY A 58 10.81 4.59 -6.54
N ALA A 59 10.60 5.90 -6.50
CA ALA A 59 10.45 6.74 -7.71
C ALA A 59 11.78 6.91 -8.47
N MET A 60 12.93 6.92 -7.77
CA MET A 60 14.25 6.98 -8.41
C MET A 60 14.66 5.62 -9.03
N GLN A 61 14.02 4.52 -8.67
CA GLN A 61 14.21 3.21 -9.29
C GLN A 61 13.48 3.06 -10.65
N VAL A 62 12.72 4.06 -11.09
CA VAL A 62 12.03 4.02 -12.38
C VAL A 62 13.00 3.81 -13.56
N PHE A 63 14.16 4.46 -13.58
CA PHE A 63 15.14 4.31 -14.64
C PHE A 63 15.77 2.90 -14.71
N PRO A 64 16.32 2.34 -13.61
CA PRO A 64 16.84 0.98 -13.62
C PRO A 64 15.73 -0.05 -13.88
N ARG A 65 14.50 0.16 -13.37
CA ARG A 65 13.34 -0.69 -13.61
C ARG A 65 13.00 -0.76 -15.11
N ARG A 66 12.88 0.35 -15.80
CA ARG A 66 12.60 0.41 -17.26
C ARG A 66 13.69 -0.25 -18.09
N LYS A 67 14.95 -0.12 -17.68
CA LYS A 67 16.06 -0.83 -18.31
C LYS A 67 15.93 -2.35 -18.11
N ARG A 68 15.55 -2.78 -16.90
CA ARG A 68 15.36 -4.20 -16.60
C ARG A 68 14.15 -4.79 -17.35
N ILE A 69 13.04 -4.05 -17.44
CA ILE A 69 11.88 -4.44 -18.25
C ILE A 69 12.30 -4.70 -19.70
N ARG A 70 12.97 -3.74 -20.35
CA ARG A 70 13.43 -3.93 -21.74
C ARG A 70 14.37 -5.11 -21.93
N TYR A 71 15.23 -5.35 -20.94
CA TYR A 71 16.10 -6.52 -20.97
C TYR A 71 15.28 -7.82 -20.91
N LEU A 72 14.31 -7.91 -19.99
CA LEU A 72 13.48 -9.11 -19.86
C LEU A 72 12.50 -9.29 -21.03
N GLU A 73 11.96 -8.20 -21.60
CA GLU A 73 11.16 -8.24 -22.84
C GLU A 73 11.96 -8.93 -23.98
N ALA A 74 13.25 -8.63 -24.10
CA ALA A 74 14.11 -9.31 -25.06
C ALA A 74 14.42 -10.77 -24.61
N ALA A 75 14.70 -10.98 -23.32
CA ALA A 75 15.07 -12.28 -22.77
C ALA A 75 13.94 -13.32 -22.93
N VAL A 76 12.68 -12.93 -22.76
CA VAL A 76 11.53 -13.85 -22.94
C VAL A 76 11.29 -14.25 -24.38
N LEU A 77 11.83 -13.50 -25.36
CA LEU A 77 11.80 -13.88 -26.77
C LEU A 77 12.79 -15.01 -27.09
N ASP A 78 13.98 -14.96 -26.47
CA ASP A 78 15.01 -15.99 -26.65
C ASP A 78 14.77 -17.20 -25.76
N ASN A 79 14.37 -16.95 -24.50
CA ASN A 79 14.15 -17.98 -23.48
C ASN A 79 12.86 -17.68 -22.70
N PRO A 80 11.72 -18.22 -23.13
CA PRO A 80 10.41 -18.03 -22.49
C PRO A 80 10.27 -18.86 -21.21
N SER A 81 11.22 -18.73 -20.29
CA SER A 81 11.19 -19.43 -19.01
C SER A 81 10.17 -18.83 -18.04
N VAL A 82 9.63 -19.68 -17.14
CA VAL A 82 8.72 -19.26 -16.08
C VAL A 82 9.32 -18.13 -15.27
N GLY A 83 10.58 -18.26 -14.82
CA GLY A 83 11.23 -17.22 -14.02
C GLY A 83 11.39 -15.87 -14.72
N ASN A 84 11.65 -15.85 -16.05
CA ASN A 84 11.71 -14.60 -16.81
C ASN A 84 10.33 -13.93 -16.88
N TYR A 85 9.24 -14.70 -17.04
CA TYR A 85 7.88 -14.16 -17.02
C TYR A 85 7.46 -13.69 -15.63
N GLU A 86 7.82 -14.41 -14.57
CA GLU A 86 7.55 -13.96 -13.19
C GLU A 86 8.21 -12.62 -12.92
N GLU A 87 9.53 -12.50 -13.16
CA GLU A 87 10.25 -11.26 -12.92
C GLU A 87 9.70 -10.10 -13.78
N LEU A 88 9.39 -10.38 -15.04
CA LEU A 88 8.80 -9.37 -15.94
C LEU A 88 7.41 -8.95 -15.48
N GLY A 89 6.59 -9.90 -15.04
CA GLY A 89 5.26 -9.65 -14.46
C GLY A 89 5.31 -8.76 -13.23
N ASP A 90 6.23 -9.03 -12.31
CA ASP A 90 6.45 -8.22 -11.11
C ASP A 90 6.86 -6.78 -11.45
N LEU A 91 7.80 -6.64 -12.38
CA LEU A 91 8.24 -5.32 -12.83
C LEU A 91 7.10 -4.52 -13.52
N TYR A 92 6.23 -5.20 -14.27
CA TYR A 92 5.05 -4.57 -14.86
C TYR A 92 4.02 -4.17 -13.79
N LEU A 93 3.79 -4.98 -12.74
CA LEU A 93 2.96 -4.60 -11.60
C LEU A 93 3.49 -3.33 -10.94
N ASP A 94 4.78 -3.29 -10.67
CA ASP A 94 5.45 -2.16 -10.06
C ASP A 94 5.44 -0.89 -10.93
N ASP A 95 5.43 -1.04 -12.26
CA ASP A 95 5.38 0.06 -13.23
C ASP A 95 3.94 0.47 -13.59
N GLY A 96 2.92 -0.21 -13.01
CA GLY A 96 1.50 0.06 -13.26
C GLY A 96 0.99 -0.44 -14.61
N GLN A 97 1.75 -1.31 -15.30
CA GLN A 97 1.37 -1.90 -16.58
C GLN A 97 0.57 -3.21 -16.36
N PHE A 98 -0.57 -3.10 -15.68
CA PHE A 98 -1.32 -4.25 -15.14
C PHE A 98 -1.77 -5.27 -16.19
N ALA A 99 -2.15 -4.83 -17.39
CA ALA A 99 -2.53 -5.74 -18.47
C ALA A 99 -1.35 -6.62 -18.93
N LYS A 100 -0.14 -6.04 -18.99
CA LYS A 100 1.07 -6.78 -19.34
C LYS A 100 1.50 -7.71 -18.20
N ALA A 101 1.37 -7.26 -16.96
CA ALA A 101 1.63 -8.09 -15.78
C ALA A 101 0.74 -9.34 -15.80
N ARG A 102 -0.57 -9.17 -16.00
CA ARG A 102 -1.52 -10.28 -16.13
C ARG A 102 -1.10 -11.26 -17.22
N ALA A 103 -0.75 -10.76 -18.40
CA ALA A 103 -0.33 -11.61 -19.52
C ALA A 103 0.97 -12.40 -19.22
N CYS A 104 1.88 -11.84 -18.40
CA CYS A 104 3.06 -12.57 -17.95
C CYS A 104 2.67 -13.71 -17.01
N PHE A 105 1.82 -13.46 -16.00
CA PHE A 105 1.39 -14.49 -15.06
C PHE A 105 0.48 -15.56 -15.71
N ASP A 106 -0.25 -15.21 -16.79
CA ASP A 106 -0.96 -16.21 -17.60
C ASP A 106 -0.01 -17.21 -18.27
N ARG A 107 1.26 -16.84 -18.51
CA ARG A 107 2.31 -17.75 -19.01
C ARG A 107 2.97 -18.57 -17.91
N VAL A 108 2.96 -18.07 -16.69
CA VAL A 108 3.53 -18.72 -15.50
C VAL A 108 2.58 -19.78 -14.96
N ILE A 109 1.28 -19.46 -14.90
CA ILE A 109 0.28 -20.34 -14.29
C ILE A 109 -0.03 -21.51 -15.22
N SER A 110 0.06 -22.70 -14.67
CA SER A 110 -0.26 -23.97 -15.31
C SER A 110 -1.09 -24.84 -14.35
N PRO A 111 -1.70 -25.94 -14.82
CA PRO A 111 -2.38 -26.88 -13.94
C PRO A 111 -1.49 -27.52 -12.86
N ARG A 112 -0.16 -27.41 -13.00
CA ARG A 112 0.83 -27.93 -12.04
C ARG A 112 1.36 -26.87 -11.08
N THR A 113 0.90 -25.62 -11.19
CA THR A 113 1.34 -24.54 -10.30
C THR A 113 0.79 -24.79 -8.91
N ASP A 114 1.68 -25.02 -7.95
CA ASP A 114 1.40 -25.37 -6.56
C ASP A 114 1.81 -24.25 -5.56
N THR A 115 2.21 -23.10 -6.08
CA THR A 115 2.62 -21.94 -5.30
C THR A 115 1.57 -20.83 -5.35
N ALA A 116 1.37 -20.10 -4.25
CA ALA A 116 0.37 -19.05 -4.16
C ALA A 116 0.76 -17.78 -4.92
N ASP A 117 2.06 -17.50 -5.06
CA ASP A 117 2.56 -16.21 -5.56
C ASP A 117 2.06 -15.83 -6.96
N PRO A 118 2.13 -16.68 -8.00
CA PRO A 118 1.66 -16.29 -9.33
C PRO A 118 0.16 -15.96 -9.38
N PHE A 119 -0.67 -16.69 -8.64
CA PHE A 119 -2.10 -16.43 -8.54
C PHE A 119 -2.34 -15.10 -7.81
N TYR A 120 -1.68 -14.89 -6.68
CA TYR A 120 -1.78 -13.63 -5.94
C TYR A 120 -1.39 -12.43 -6.81
N ARG A 121 -0.27 -12.50 -7.53
CA ARG A 121 0.23 -11.44 -8.42
C ARG A 121 -0.73 -11.17 -9.57
N ARG A 122 -1.27 -12.23 -10.20
CA ARG A 122 -2.28 -12.07 -11.26
C ARG A 122 -3.57 -11.48 -10.72
N GLY A 123 -3.99 -11.88 -9.52
CA GLY A 123 -5.12 -11.30 -8.80
C GLY A 123 -4.93 -9.80 -8.54
N LEU A 124 -3.73 -9.36 -8.11
CA LEU A 124 -3.42 -7.93 -7.95
C LEU A 124 -3.53 -7.17 -9.28
N ALA A 125 -3.06 -7.76 -10.38
CA ALA A 125 -3.21 -7.16 -11.71
C ALA A 125 -4.69 -7.06 -12.11
N ALA A 126 -5.49 -8.09 -11.87
CA ALA A 126 -6.94 -8.12 -12.14
C ALA A 126 -7.68 -7.06 -11.32
N MET A 127 -7.39 -6.93 -10.02
CA MET A 127 -7.92 -5.87 -9.16
C MET A 127 -7.65 -4.48 -9.73
N ALA A 128 -6.41 -4.24 -10.13
CA ALA A 128 -6.01 -2.94 -10.67
C ALA A 128 -6.66 -2.62 -12.03
N LEU A 129 -7.07 -3.64 -12.78
CA LEU A 129 -7.83 -3.52 -14.03
C LEU A 129 -9.36 -3.42 -13.80
N GLY A 130 -9.83 -3.56 -12.57
CA GLY A 130 -11.26 -3.60 -12.24
C GLY A 130 -11.96 -4.91 -12.61
N ASP A 131 -11.20 -5.96 -12.92
CA ASP A 131 -11.72 -7.31 -13.19
C ASP A 131 -11.86 -8.07 -11.86
N HIS A 132 -12.86 -7.66 -11.07
CA HIS A 132 -13.10 -8.19 -9.73
C HIS A 132 -13.38 -9.69 -9.72
N ALA A 133 -14.05 -10.20 -10.76
CA ALA A 133 -14.37 -11.63 -10.86
C ALA A 133 -13.11 -12.48 -11.05
N ALA A 134 -12.19 -12.05 -11.93
CA ALA A 134 -10.92 -12.72 -12.11
C ALA A 134 -10.03 -12.59 -10.85
N ALA A 135 -10.07 -11.43 -10.18
CA ALA A 135 -9.34 -11.23 -8.93
C ALA A 135 -9.82 -12.20 -7.84
N VAL A 136 -11.13 -12.40 -7.69
CA VAL A 136 -11.69 -13.39 -6.74
C VAL A 136 -11.17 -14.78 -7.06
N ALA A 137 -11.27 -15.24 -8.31
CA ALA A 137 -10.83 -16.59 -8.69
C ALA A 137 -9.34 -16.84 -8.38
N ASP A 138 -8.49 -15.85 -8.67
CA ASP A 138 -7.05 -15.94 -8.42
C ASP A 138 -6.72 -15.88 -6.92
N LEU A 139 -7.36 -14.99 -6.16
CA LEU A 139 -7.15 -14.88 -4.72
C LEU A 139 -7.71 -16.10 -3.97
N GLU A 140 -8.83 -16.68 -4.39
CA GLU A 140 -9.35 -17.94 -3.85
C GLU A 140 -8.31 -19.07 -4.03
N GLN A 141 -7.66 -19.14 -5.19
CA GLN A 141 -6.63 -20.14 -5.44
C GLN A 141 -5.38 -19.88 -4.58
N ALA A 142 -4.93 -18.63 -4.49
CA ALA A 142 -3.78 -18.26 -3.65
C ALA A 142 -4.01 -18.62 -2.17
N VAL A 143 -5.18 -18.28 -1.62
CA VAL A 143 -5.56 -18.57 -0.23
C VAL A 143 -5.76 -20.06 0.00
N ARG A 144 -6.22 -20.82 -0.99
CA ARG A 144 -6.35 -22.27 -0.90
C ARG A 144 -4.99 -22.95 -0.77
N ILE A 145 -3.99 -22.47 -1.52
CA ILE A 145 -2.61 -23.01 -1.48
C ILE A 145 -1.94 -22.58 -0.17
N ASP A 146 -2.00 -21.30 0.17
CA ASP A 146 -1.44 -20.77 1.43
C ASP A 146 -2.40 -19.78 2.08
N PRO A 147 -3.16 -20.21 3.12
CA PRO A 147 -4.08 -19.33 3.85
C PRO A 147 -3.41 -18.15 4.58
N ARG A 148 -2.09 -18.21 4.79
CA ARG A 148 -1.32 -17.15 5.48
C ARG A 148 -0.47 -16.33 4.52
N TYR A 149 -0.63 -16.52 3.20
CA TYR A 149 0.15 -15.84 2.19
C TYR A 149 0.14 -14.31 2.42
N ASP A 150 1.34 -13.71 2.33
CA ASP A 150 1.59 -12.30 2.55
C ASP A 150 0.96 -11.81 3.88
N TYR A 151 1.25 -12.50 4.98
CA TYR A 151 0.70 -12.20 6.31
C TYR A 151 -0.84 -12.10 6.32
N GLN A 152 -1.51 -13.00 5.61
CA GLN A 152 -2.98 -13.05 5.40
C GLN A 152 -3.52 -11.86 4.57
N ARG A 153 -2.65 -11.10 3.90
CA ARG A 153 -3.09 -10.03 3.03
C ARG A 153 -3.90 -10.56 1.86
N ALA A 154 -3.49 -11.70 1.28
CA ALA A 154 -4.25 -12.37 0.21
C ALA A 154 -5.70 -12.66 0.63
N ALA A 155 -5.91 -13.19 1.83
CA ALA A 155 -7.25 -13.46 2.37
C ALA A 155 -8.06 -12.17 2.62
N GLY A 156 -7.41 -11.12 3.09
CA GLY A 156 -8.04 -9.80 3.26
C GLY A 156 -8.46 -9.15 1.93
N LEU A 157 -7.63 -9.29 0.89
CA LEU A 157 -7.95 -8.83 -0.46
C LEU A 157 -9.07 -9.67 -1.10
N LEU A 158 -9.06 -10.99 -0.90
CA LEU A 158 -10.16 -11.86 -1.32
C LEU A 158 -11.49 -11.39 -0.74
N ALA A 159 -11.53 -11.15 0.58
CA ALA A 159 -12.74 -10.64 1.23
C ALA A 159 -13.20 -9.29 0.65
N HIS A 160 -12.25 -8.41 0.30
CA HIS A 160 -12.57 -7.14 -0.36
C HIS A 160 -13.20 -7.38 -1.73
N GLU A 161 -12.58 -8.22 -2.57
CA GLU A 161 -13.04 -8.49 -3.94
C GLU A 161 -14.38 -9.24 -3.96
N LEU A 162 -14.62 -10.15 -3.00
CA LEU A 162 -15.95 -10.76 -2.81
C LEU A 162 -17.04 -9.70 -2.60
N GLY A 163 -16.73 -8.67 -1.80
CA GLY A 163 -17.64 -7.53 -1.62
C GLY A 163 -17.88 -6.74 -2.92
N GLN A 164 -16.85 -6.58 -3.77
CA GLN A 164 -16.96 -5.87 -5.06
C GLN A 164 -17.84 -6.63 -6.07
N VAL A 165 -17.81 -7.97 -6.06
CA VAL A 165 -18.67 -8.81 -6.92
C VAL A 165 -20.07 -9.08 -6.34
N GLY A 166 -20.40 -8.46 -5.19
CA GLY A 166 -21.71 -8.60 -4.56
C GLY A 166 -21.90 -9.85 -3.70
N ARG A 167 -20.84 -10.67 -3.49
CA ARG A 167 -20.87 -11.83 -2.56
C ARG A 167 -20.69 -11.34 -1.11
N THR A 168 -21.61 -10.45 -0.66
CA THR A 168 -21.44 -9.65 0.57
C THR A 168 -21.35 -10.50 1.83
N GLU A 169 -22.21 -11.52 1.98
CA GLU A 169 -22.22 -12.38 3.17
C GLU A 169 -20.92 -13.18 3.29
N GLU A 170 -20.40 -13.68 2.16
CA GLU A 170 -19.13 -14.38 2.12
C GLU A 170 -17.96 -13.43 2.45
N ALA A 171 -18.00 -12.21 1.91
CA ALA A 171 -17.03 -11.18 2.22
C ALA A 171 -16.98 -10.83 3.72
N LEU A 172 -18.15 -10.66 4.34
CA LEU A 172 -18.28 -10.38 5.77
C LEU A 172 -17.73 -11.54 6.62
N ALA A 173 -18.08 -12.78 6.27
CA ALA A 173 -17.59 -13.98 6.95
C ALA A 173 -16.07 -14.11 6.83
N GLN A 174 -15.53 -13.90 5.62
CA GLN A 174 -14.09 -13.95 5.36
C GLN A 174 -13.34 -12.85 6.12
N PHE A 175 -13.85 -11.61 6.12
CA PHE A 175 -13.25 -10.53 6.91
C PHE A 175 -13.26 -10.83 8.41
N ALA A 176 -14.37 -11.34 8.95
CA ALA A 176 -14.46 -11.72 10.36
C ALA A 176 -13.36 -12.73 10.71
N ALA A 177 -13.22 -13.81 9.94
CA ALA A 177 -12.20 -14.83 10.15
C ALA A 177 -10.77 -14.28 10.06
N VAL A 178 -10.47 -13.48 9.02
CA VAL A 178 -9.12 -12.93 8.82
C VAL A 178 -8.75 -11.93 9.93
N THR A 179 -9.68 -11.11 10.37
CA THR A 179 -9.41 -10.08 11.39
C THR A 179 -9.27 -10.61 12.82
N GLU A 180 -9.54 -11.87 13.07
CA GLU A 180 -9.22 -12.54 14.35
C GLU A 180 -7.71 -12.59 14.59
N THR A 181 -6.93 -12.78 13.54
CA THR A 181 -5.48 -12.97 13.62
C THR A 181 -4.69 -11.90 12.88
N SER A 182 -5.23 -11.33 11.80
CA SER A 182 -4.56 -10.28 11.02
C SER A 182 -4.75 -8.91 11.64
N THR A 183 -3.65 -8.19 11.81
CA THR A 183 -3.64 -6.81 12.30
C THR A 183 -3.42 -5.77 11.18
N LEU A 184 -3.47 -6.16 9.91
CA LEU A 184 -3.28 -5.27 8.78
C LEU A 184 -4.37 -4.17 8.74
N SER A 185 -3.96 -2.91 8.77
CA SER A 185 -4.90 -1.78 8.76
C SER A 185 -5.68 -1.70 7.45
N GLU A 186 -5.12 -2.17 6.35
CA GLU A 186 -5.81 -2.32 5.06
C GLU A 186 -7.04 -3.22 5.20
N THR A 187 -6.83 -4.45 5.69
CA THR A 187 -7.89 -5.44 5.89
C THR A 187 -8.98 -4.94 6.84
N GLN A 188 -8.57 -4.38 7.99
CA GLN A 188 -9.51 -3.83 8.97
C GLN A 188 -10.31 -2.64 8.44
N TYR A 189 -9.69 -1.77 7.62
CA TYR A 189 -10.41 -0.66 6.99
C TYR A 189 -11.42 -1.15 5.95
N ASN A 190 -11.04 -2.11 5.11
CA ASN A 190 -11.92 -2.67 4.10
C ASN A 190 -13.12 -3.36 4.75
N TYR A 191 -12.90 -4.08 5.85
CA TYR A 191 -13.98 -4.66 6.67
C TYR A 191 -14.91 -3.57 7.23
N ALA A 192 -14.34 -2.54 7.88
CA ALA A 192 -15.12 -1.41 8.39
C ALA A 192 -15.95 -0.72 7.28
N SER A 193 -15.38 -0.56 6.09
CA SER A 193 -16.05 0.01 4.93
C SER A 193 -17.24 -0.84 4.47
N LEU A 194 -17.06 -2.16 4.42
CA LEU A 194 -18.12 -3.08 4.01
C LEU A 194 -19.23 -3.12 5.05
N LEU A 195 -18.90 -3.16 6.35
CA LEU A 195 -19.86 -3.05 7.44
C LEU A 195 -20.71 -1.77 7.34
N ALA A 196 -20.05 -0.64 7.10
CA ALA A 196 -20.71 0.65 6.95
C ALA A 196 -21.68 0.66 5.74
N ALA A 197 -21.27 0.08 4.62
CA ALA A 197 -22.10 -0.03 3.41
C ALA A 197 -23.35 -0.91 3.64
N ASN A 198 -23.26 -1.85 4.58
CA ASN A 198 -24.38 -2.75 4.94
C ASN A 198 -25.15 -2.29 6.20
N GLY A 199 -25.04 -1.00 6.58
CA GLY A 199 -25.80 -0.43 7.69
C GLY A 199 -25.31 -0.80 9.10
N ARG A 200 -24.25 -1.62 9.23
CA ARG A 200 -23.64 -2.03 10.51
C ARG A 200 -22.70 -0.92 11.03
N THR A 201 -23.25 0.28 11.21
CA THR A 201 -22.48 1.51 11.47
C THR A 201 -21.71 1.49 12.80
N ALA A 202 -22.29 0.89 13.84
CA ALA A 202 -21.64 0.77 15.15
C ALA A 202 -20.36 -0.07 15.07
N GLU A 203 -20.42 -1.23 14.42
CA GLU A 203 -19.28 -2.13 14.22
C GLU A 203 -18.24 -1.50 13.29
N ALA A 204 -18.68 -0.85 12.21
CA ALA A 204 -17.79 -0.13 11.32
C ALA A 204 -16.98 0.95 12.07
N ARG A 205 -17.63 1.67 12.98
CA ARG A 205 -16.99 2.69 13.82
C ARG A 205 -15.98 2.07 14.78
N GLU A 206 -16.34 0.94 15.40
CA GLU A 206 -15.42 0.21 16.29
C GLU A 206 -14.14 -0.22 15.56
N TRP A 207 -14.25 -0.83 14.38
CA TRP A 207 -13.10 -1.22 13.57
C TRP A 207 -12.23 -0.01 13.16
N ALA A 208 -12.86 1.11 12.78
CA ALA A 208 -12.12 2.32 12.46
C ALA A 208 -11.37 2.89 13.69
N HIS A 209 -11.94 2.81 14.89
CA HIS A 209 -11.25 3.17 16.14
C HIS A 209 -10.10 2.21 16.46
N ARG A 210 -10.24 0.91 16.25
CA ARG A 210 -9.15 -0.07 16.43
C ARG A 210 -7.93 0.25 15.56
N ILE A 211 -8.14 0.67 14.31
CA ILE A 211 -7.05 1.12 13.41
C ILE A 211 -6.32 2.32 14.04
N LEU A 212 -7.05 3.31 14.54
CA LEU A 212 -6.44 4.51 15.12
C LEU A 212 -5.75 4.25 16.45
N ALA A 213 -6.23 3.31 17.24
CA ALA A 213 -5.67 2.94 18.54
C ALA A 213 -4.24 2.36 18.43
N LYS A 214 -3.87 1.77 17.30
CA LYS A 214 -2.52 1.25 17.07
C LYS A 214 -1.47 2.36 16.89
N LYS A 215 -1.89 3.54 16.46
CA LYS A 215 -0.99 4.63 16.06
C LYS A 215 0.07 4.99 17.11
N PRO A 216 -0.25 5.10 18.43
CA PRO A 216 0.74 5.46 19.44
C PRO A 216 1.85 4.43 19.64
N THR A 217 1.53 3.14 19.47
CA THR A 217 2.46 2.01 19.74
C THR A 217 3.33 1.66 18.54
N MET A 218 3.00 2.18 17.34
CA MET A 218 3.75 1.87 16.12
C MET A 218 5.07 2.65 16.04
N PRO A 219 6.16 1.99 15.58
CA PRO A 219 7.39 2.67 15.20
C PRO A 219 7.14 3.74 14.14
N ALA A 220 7.95 4.81 14.13
CA ALA A 220 7.75 5.96 13.26
C ALA A 220 7.70 5.58 11.77
N TYR A 221 8.52 4.63 11.31
CA TYR A 221 8.54 4.19 9.91
C TYR A 221 7.25 3.44 9.51
N VAL A 222 6.73 2.55 10.38
CA VAL A 222 5.45 1.84 10.17
C VAL A 222 4.30 2.84 10.14
N ARG A 223 4.28 3.76 11.11
CA ARG A 223 3.27 4.82 11.20
C ARG A 223 3.18 5.68 9.94
N ARG A 224 4.32 5.89 9.24
CA ARG A 224 4.35 6.58 7.94
C ARG A 224 3.70 5.75 6.83
N GLN A 225 3.99 4.46 6.75
CA GLN A 225 3.39 3.55 5.77
C GLN A 225 1.88 3.43 5.97
N GLU A 226 1.44 3.38 7.23
CA GLU A 226 0.03 3.24 7.63
C GLU A 226 -0.79 4.55 7.56
N ARG A 227 -0.16 5.71 7.32
CA ARG A 227 -0.84 7.02 7.20
C ARG A 227 -2.08 7.03 6.31
N PRO A 228 -2.09 6.40 5.14
CA PRO A 228 -3.30 6.36 4.30
C PRO A 228 -4.50 5.74 5.02
N TRP A 229 -4.26 4.66 5.74
CA TRP A 229 -5.31 3.93 6.46
C TRP A 229 -5.83 4.72 7.67
N PHE A 230 -4.95 5.39 8.43
CA PHE A 230 -5.37 6.29 9.50
C PHE A 230 -6.24 7.45 8.99
N ARG A 231 -5.92 8.02 7.82
CA ARG A 231 -6.74 9.08 7.21
C ARG A 231 -8.10 8.55 6.77
N LYS A 232 -8.11 7.39 6.12
CA LYS A 232 -9.35 6.73 5.68
C LYS A 232 -10.23 6.37 6.89
N ALA A 233 -9.66 5.81 7.96
CA ALA A 233 -10.39 5.47 9.18
C ALA A 233 -11.02 6.71 9.84
N LYS A 234 -10.26 7.82 9.97
CA LYS A 234 -10.80 9.09 10.48
C LYS A 234 -11.94 9.64 9.61
N ALA A 235 -11.79 9.57 8.30
CA ALA A 235 -12.84 10.02 7.36
C ALA A 235 -14.10 9.15 7.48
N LEU A 236 -13.95 7.83 7.65
CA LEU A 236 -15.07 6.93 7.86
C LEU A 236 -15.82 7.26 9.15
N ILE A 237 -15.10 7.43 10.28
CA ILE A 237 -15.73 7.82 11.55
C ILE A 237 -16.52 9.12 11.39
N LYS A 238 -15.93 10.15 10.74
CA LYS A 238 -16.61 11.42 10.49
C LYS A 238 -17.86 11.26 9.63
N LYS A 239 -17.87 10.31 8.69
CA LYS A 239 -19.02 10.03 7.80
C LYS A 239 -20.16 9.32 8.54
N LEU A 240 -19.81 8.53 9.56
CA LEU A 240 -20.77 7.74 10.34
C LEU A 240 -21.39 8.51 11.52
N GLY A 241 -21.04 9.77 11.71
CA GLY A 241 -21.56 10.66 12.75
C GLY A 241 -20.69 10.58 13.99
#